data_287f18d6a4f1c50d946f3d16d41918ba
#
_entry.id   287f18d6a4f1c50d946f3d16d41918ba
#
_cell.length_a   1.000
_cell.length_b   1.000
_cell.length_c   1.000
_cell.angle_alpha   90.00
_cell.angle_beta   90.00
_cell.angle_gamma   90.00
#
_symmetry.space_group_name_H-M   'P 1'
#
loop_
_entity.id
_entity.type
_entity.pdbx_description
1 polymer ?
#
loop_
_entity_poly.entity_id
_entity_poly.type
_entity_poly.pdbx_seq_one_letter_code
_entity_poly.pdbx_strand_id
1 'polypeptide(L)'
;MKPFILLLLFAFIQVQLYAQFSYGGGMSLNKFFNTQGLPTQRTTMPAIHAHLEIPRSGDVTLYGRFSYALPRANYDTITSYVTGINNNVNPYILAVNSRYKTSYFTLEGGNRYYIGNDYDNGFSGYGGSGLIINIGQVVKSYESRDVTGAYSWEQTHQVDPSEIIKGRIFNLGGYLQGGLKYTMPAVGTIYADVSLNYLLLANFSNNTAASTEFISPLYFNFAVGFKKDIY
;
A
#
# COMPACT_ATOMS: atom_id res chain seq x y z
N MET A 1 20.11 -18.29 14.16
CA MET A 1 19.73 -17.22 13.21
C MET A 1 20.92 -16.54 12.52
N LYS A 2 22.04 -16.28 13.18
CA LYS A 2 23.24 -15.64 12.57
C LYS A 2 23.83 -16.38 11.34
N PRO A 3 23.98 -17.75 11.32
CA PRO A 3 24.57 -18.40 10.15
C PRO A 3 23.69 -18.37 8.92
N PHE A 4 22.36 -18.33 9.07
CA PHE A 4 21.42 -18.28 7.94
C PHE A 4 21.44 -16.92 7.22
N ILE A 5 21.61 -15.83 7.97
CA ILE A 5 21.78 -14.47 7.42
C ILE A 5 23.11 -14.37 6.67
N LEU A 6 24.17 -14.98 7.20
CA LEU A 6 25.48 -15.01 6.54
C LEU A 6 25.43 -15.80 5.24
N LEU A 7 24.72 -16.93 5.21
CA LEU A 7 24.53 -17.77 4.03
C LEU A 7 23.72 -17.06 2.94
N LEU A 8 22.67 -16.33 3.34
CA LEU A 8 21.89 -15.48 2.45
C LEU A 8 22.73 -14.33 1.87
N LEU A 9 23.53 -13.66 2.69
CA LEU A 9 24.47 -12.63 2.26
C LEU A 9 25.52 -13.21 1.30
N PHE A 10 26.06 -14.38 1.59
CA PHE A 10 27.04 -15.05 0.71
C PHE A 10 26.43 -15.49 -0.61
N ALA A 11 25.17 -15.99 -0.61
CA ALA A 11 24.43 -16.32 -1.83
C ALA A 11 24.14 -15.04 -2.64
N PHE A 12 23.82 -13.93 -2.02
CA PHE A 12 23.64 -12.63 -2.67
C PHE A 12 24.94 -12.12 -3.31
N ILE A 13 26.07 -12.26 -2.63
CA ILE A 13 27.39 -11.83 -3.13
C ILE A 13 27.82 -12.69 -4.34
N GLN A 14 27.52 -13.98 -4.32
CA GLN A 14 27.82 -14.88 -5.46
C GLN A 14 26.98 -14.57 -6.70
N VAL A 15 25.74 -14.14 -6.51
CA VAL A 15 24.85 -13.72 -7.64
C VAL A 15 25.36 -12.44 -8.29
N GLN A 16 26.03 -11.55 -7.55
CA GLN A 16 26.58 -10.32 -8.13
C GLN A 16 27.79 -10.53 -9.05
N LEU A 17 28.46 -11.68 -8.97
CA LEU A 17 29.66 -11.94 -9.75
C LEU A 17 29.38 -12.31 -11.22
N TYR A 18 28.13 -12.64 -11.59
CA TYR A 18 27.80 -13.13 -12.93
C TYR A 18 26.48 -12.59 -13.52
N ALA A 19 25.75 -11.74 -12.85
CA ALA A 19 24.46 -11.29 -13.35
C ALA A 19 24.44 -9.79 -13.64
N GLN A 20 24.18 -9.45 -14.87
CA GLN A 20 23.66 -8.14 -15.22
C GLN A 20 22.38 -7.92 -14.40
N PHE A 21 22.24 -6.80 -13.77
CA PHE A 21 21.02 -6.45 -13.05
C PHE A 21 20.69 -4.97 -13.22
N SER A 22 19.42 -4.66 -13.14
CA SER A 22 18.96 -3.28 -13.16
C SER A 22 18.36 -2.94 -11.83
N TYR A 23 18.65 -1.76 -11.32
CA TYR A 23 18.00 -1.24 -10.11
C TYR A 23 17.41 0.13 -10.39
N GLY A 24 16.37 0.47 -9.67
CA GLY A 24 15.71 1.73 -9.87
C GLY A 24 14.77 2.10 -8.76
N GLY A 25 14.10 3.22 -8.95
CA GLY A 25 13.10 3.69 -8.02
C GLY A 25 12.26 4.80 -8.62
N GLY A 26 11.23 5.19 -7.89
CA GLY A 26 10.31 6.20 -8.37
C GLY A 26 9.18 6.46 -7.40
N MET A 27 8.13 7.02 -7.96
CA MET A 27 6.90 7.32 -7.25
C MET A 27 5.74 6.55 -7.85
N SER A 28 4.76 6.22 -7.03
CA SER A 28 3.55 5.57 -7.49
C SER A 28 2.32 6.10 -6.78
N LEU A 29 1.17 5.81 -7.37
CA LEU A 29 -0.13 6.20 -6.89
C LEU A 29 -1.03 4.98 -6.85
N ASN A 30 -1.41 4.54 -5.65
CA ASN A 30 -2.36 3.45 -5.46
C ASN A 30 -3.78 4.01 -5.49
N LYS A 31 -4.62 3.51 -6.39
CA LYS A 31 -6.04 3.86 -6.51
C LYS A 31 -6.89 2.65 -6.15
N PHE A 32 -7.50 2.69 -4.97
CA PHE A 32 -8.37 1.62 -4.47
C PHE A 32 -9.80 1.80 -4.98
N PHE A 33 -10.45 0.70 -5.33
CA PHE A 33 -11.88 0.70 -5.63
C PHE A 33 -12.67 0.59 -4.33
N ASN A 34 -13.64 1.45 -4.16
CA ASN A 34 -14.54 1.35 -3.02
C ASN A 34 -15.61 0.29 -3.28
N THR A 35 -15.36 -0.94 -2.83
CA THR A 35 -16.29 -2.07 -3.01
C THR A 35 -17.33 -2.17 -1.89
N GLN A 36 -17.19 -1.41 -0.81
CA GLN A 36 -18.03 -1.55 0.39
C GLN A 36 -18.96 -0.35 0.65
N GLY A 37 -19.04 0.60 -0.26
CA GLY A 37 -20.00 1.71 -0.15
C GLY A 37 -19.73 2.71 0.99
N LEU A 38 -18.55 2.73 1.58
CA LEU A 38 -18.18 3.71 2.60
C LEU A 38 -17.86 5.06 1.92
N PRO A 39 -18.69 6.11 2.12
CA PRO A 39 -18.66 7.30 1.27
C PRO A 39 -17.44 8.20 1.48
N THR A 40 -16.67 8.01 2.53
CA THR A 40 -15.64 8.97 2.98
C THR A 40 -14.21 8.49 2.81
N GLN A 41 -13.95 7.24 2.41
CA GLN A 41 -12.60 6.74 2.25
C GLN A 41 -11.91 7.33 1.03
N ARG A 42 -10.84 8.06 1.26
CA ARG A 42 -9.96 8.52 0.18
C ARG A 42 -9.26 7.32 -0.43
N THR A 43 -9.67 6.99 -1.64
CA THR A 43 -9.24 5.80 -2.38
C THR A 43 -7.86 5.92 -3.02
N THR A 44 -7.14 7.02 -2.81
CA THR A 44 -5.87 7.29 -3.50
C THR A 44 -4.74 7.52 -2.50
N MET A 45 -3.64 6.76 -2.62
CA MET A 45 -2.47 6.84 -1.74
C MET A 45 -1.18 6.97 -2.56
N PRO A 46 -0.42 8.07 -2.39
CA PRO A 46 0.91 8.17 -2.97
C PRO A 46 1.89 7.21 -2.28
N ALA A 47 2.84 6.69 -3.04
CA ALA A 47 3.89 5.81 -2.55
C ALA A 47 5.23 6.13 -3.21
N ILE A 48 6.30 5.77 -2.54
CA ILE A 48 7.65 5.71 -3.10
C ILE A 48 8.03 4.25 -3.28
N HIS A 49 8.82 3.94 -4.29
CA HIS A 49 9.24 2.57 -4.53
C HIS A 49 10.68 2.46 -4.99
N ALA A 50 11.27 1.31 -4.71
CA ALA A 50 12.52 0.84 -5.28
C ALA A 50 12.28 -0.52 -5.93
N HIS A 51 13.00 -0.84 -7.00
CA HIS A 51 12.88 -2.13 -7.67
C HIS A 51 14.24 -2.65 -8.13
N LEU A 52 14.27 -3.95 -8.34
CA LEU A 52 15.38 -4.70 -8.86
C LEU A 52 14.89 -5.58 -10.00
N GLU A 53 15.64 -5.67 -11.07
CA GLU A 53 15.41 -6.57 -12.19
C GLU A 53 16.64 -7.41 -12.46
N ILE A 54 16.44 -8.71 -12.62
CA ILE A 54 17.49 -9.69 -12.95
C ILE A 54 17.10 -10.34 -14.27
N PRO A 55 17.85 -10.14 -15.35
CA PRO A 55 17.52 -10.74 -16.64
C PRO A 55 17.62 -12.26 -16.58
N ARG A 56 16.63 -12.91 -17.18
CA ARG A 56 16.61 -14.35 -17.45
C ARG A 56 16.92 -14.66 -18.90
N SER A 57 16.45 -13.79 -19.79
CA SER A 57 16.71 -13.77 -21.23
C SER A 57 16.68 -12.33 -21.72
N GLY A 58 16.90 -12.09 -23.00
CA GLY A 58 16.88 -10.74 -23.55
C GLY A 58 15.53 -10.03 -23.38
N ASP A 59 14.45 -10.78 -23.37
CA ASP A 59 13.07 -10.33 -23.32
C ASP A 59 12.35 -10.60 -21.99
N VAL A 60 12.98 -11.35 -21.06
CA VAL A 60 12.35 -11.71 -19.77
C VAL A 60 13.26 -11.38 -18.61
N THR A 61 12.74 -10.67 -17.64
CA THR A 61 13.43 -10.37 -16.38
C THR A 61 12.64 -10.86 -15.17
N LEU A 62 13.35 -11.32 -14.14
CA LEU A 62 12.80 -11.47 -12.81
C LEU A 62 12.71 -10.07 -12.18
N TYR A 63 11.53 -9.69 -11.74
CA TYR A 63 11.25 -8.38 -11.21
C TYR A 63 10.87 -8.45 -9.74
N GLY A 64 11.42 -7.53 -8.95
CA GLY A 64 11.03 -7.32 -7.57
C GLY A 64 10.88 -5.83 -7.28
N ARG A 65 9.78 -5.42 -6.64
CA ARG A 65 9.52 -4.02 -6.22
C ARG A 65 9.13 -3.97 -4.76
N PHE A 66 9.76 -3.08 -4.04
CA PHE A 66 9.40 -2.69 -2.69
C PHE A 66 8.82 -1.28 -2.72
N SER A 67 7.63 -1.10 -2.15
CA SER A 67 6.94 0.19 -2.12
C SER A 67 6.51 0.54 -0.70
N TYR A 68 6.52 1.82 -0.39
CA TYR A 68 5.96 2.36 0.84
C TYR A 68 4.90 3.40 0.52
N ALA A 69 3.65 3.06 0.80
CA ALA A 69 2.54 3.98 0.68
C ALA A 69 2.54 4.95 1.87
N LEU A 70 2.63 6.24 1.54
CA LEU A 70 2.73 7.30 2.54
C LEU A 70 1.47 7.35 3.41
N PRO A 71 1.63 7.55 4.72
CA PRO A 71 0.52 7.59 5.65
C PRO A 71 -0.50 8.65 5.25
N ARG A 72 -1.75 8.24 5.11
CA ARG A 72 -2.87 9.13 4.81
C ARG A 72 -3.94 9.04 5.88
N ALA A 73 -4.42 10.18 6.32
CA ALA A 73 -5.53 10.26 7.25
C ALA A 73 -6.85 10.37 6.46
N ASN A 74 -7.80 9.55 6.86
CA ASN A 74 -9.21 9.66 6.50
C ASN A 74 -9.99 10.07 7.73
N TYR A 75 -11.06 10.83 7.51
CA TYR A 75 -11.96 11.28 8.57
C TYR A 75 -13.35 10.76 8.26
N ASP A 76 -14.02 10.27 9.29
CA ASP A 76 -15.42 9.89 9.23
C ASP A 76 -16.15 10.49 10.42
N THR A 77 -17.38 10.95 10.22
CA THR A 77 -18.20 11.55 11.27
C THR A 77 -19.46 10.72 11.42
N ILE A 78 -19.61 10.09 12.57
CA ILE A 78 -20.82 9.35 12.94
C ILE A 78 -21.60 10.21 13.92
N THR A 79 -22.87 10.46 13.59
CA THR A 79 -23.79 11.15 14.46
C THR A 79 -24.68 10.14 15.16
N SER A 80 -24.65 10.12 16.48
CA SER A 80 -25.46 9.23 17.30
C SER A 80 -26.38 10.01 18.22
N TYR A 81 -27.60 9.52 18.39
CA TYR A 81 -28.48 9.99 19.47
C TYR A 81 -28.09 9.26 20.75
N VAL A 82 -27.81 10.02 21.79
CA VAL A 82 -27.39 9.47 23.07
C VAL A 82 -28.40 9.92 24.13
N THR A 83 -28.89 8.97 24.90
CA THR A 83 -29.73 9.27 26.07
C THR A 83 -28.82 9.52 27.27
N GLY A 84 -29.07 10.62 28.00
CA GLY A 84 -28.32 10.94 29.22
C GLY A 84 -28.47 9.84 30.29
N ILE A 85 -27.49 9.74 31.15
CA ILE A 85 -27.42 8.73 32.23
C ILE A 85 -28.60 8.91 33.22
N ASN A 86 -29.14 10.11 33.33
CA ASN A 86 -30.35 10.39 34.11
C ASN A 86 -31.57 10.38 33.16
N ASN A 87 -32.51 9.49 33.39
CA ASN A 87 -33.72 9.27 32.59
C ASN A 87 -34.62 10.52 32.36
N ASN A 88 -34.28 11.66 32.95
CA ASN A 88 -35.03 12.91 32.84
C ASN A 88 -34.44 13.90 31.84
N VAL A 89 -33.43 13.53 31.10
CA VAL A 89 -32.77 14.43 30.15
C VAL A 89 -33.14 14.05 28.72
N ASN A 90 -33.50 15.06 27.93
CA ASN A 90 -33.77 14.87 26.50
C ASN A 90 -32.58 14.23 25.79
N PRO A 91 -32.82 13.35 24.82
CA PRO A 91 -31.77 12.79 24.00
C PRO A 91 -30.96 13.90 23.33
N TYR A 92 -29.65 13.78 23.32
CA TYR A 92 -28.77 14.74 22.67
C TYR A 92 -28.02 14.09 21.53
N ILE A 93 -27.50 14.90 20.62
CA ILE A 93 -26.79 14.44 19.44
C ILE A 93 -25.29 14.54 19.69
N LEU A 94 -24.62 13.41 19.66
CA LEU A 94 -23.19 13.31 19.73
C LEU A 94 -22.60 13.09 18.35
N ALA A 95 -21.72 13.97 17.91
CA ALA A 95 -20.91 13.76 16.73
C ALA A 95 -19.55 13.17 17.13
N VAL A 96 -19.27 11.96 16.69
CA VAL A 96 -18.00 11.29 16.88
C VAL A 96 -17.21 11.36 15.59
N ASN A 97 -16.12 12.10 15.60
CA ASN A 97 -15.17 12.14 14.49
C ASN A 97 -14.14 11.04 14.68
N SER A 98 -14.09 10.09 13.76
CA SER A 98 -13.04 9.09 13.72
C SER A 98 -11.98 9.47 12.70
N ARG A 99 -10.72 9.37 13.10
CA ARG A 99 -9.56 9.61 12.25
C ARG A 99 -8.81 8.32 12.04
N TYR A 100 -8.68 7.89 10.79
CA TYR A 100 -7.92 6.72 10.40
C TYR A 100 -6.65 7.15 9.69
N LYS A 101 -5.51 6.65 10.14
CA LYS A 101 -4.23 6.83 9.47
C LYS A 101 -3.74 5.48 9.02
N THR A 102 -3.60 5.30 7.70
CA THR A 102 -3.19 4.04 7.10
C THR A 102 -1.90 4.21 6.33
N SER A 103 -1.01 3.24 6.43
CA SER A 103 0.22 3.13 5.65
C SER A 103 0.47 1.68 5.27
N TYR A 104 1.17 1.44 4.15
CA TYR A 104 1.44 0.10 3.64
C TYR A 104 2.86 -0.03 3.16
N PHE A 105 3.46 -1.17 3.49
CA PHE A 105 4.61 -1.71 2.80
C PHE A 105 4.12 -2.76 1.82
N THR A 106 4.55 -2.67 0.58
CA THR A 106 4.20 -3.61 -0.48
C THR A 106 5.46 -4.23 -1.04
N LEU A 107 5.49 -5.55 -1.13
CA LEU A 107 6.51 -6.32 -1.84
C LEU A 107 5.84 -7.01 -3.03
N GLU A 108 6.31 -6.72 -4.22
CA GLU A 108 5.91 -7.36 -5.47
C GLU A 108 7.05 -8.20 -6.00
N GLY A 109 6.75 -9.37 -6.55
CA GLY A 109 7.74 -10.25 -7.17
C GLY A 109 7.13 -11.06 -8.30
N GLY A 110 7.81 -11.11 -9.44
CA GLY A 110 7.31 -11.82 -10.62
C GLY A 110 8.20 -11.70 -11.83
N ASN A 111 7.62 -11.88 -13.01
CA ASN A 111 8.33 -11.73 -14.27
C ASN A 111 7.82 -10.52 -15.05
N ARG A 112 8.73 -9.86 -15.75
CA ARG A 112 8.46 -8.87 -16.80
C ARG A 112 8.86 -9.43 -18.15
N TYR A 113 8.05 -9.17 -19.15
CA TYR A 113 8.21 -9.57 -20.54
C TYR A 113 8.29 -8.33 -21.39
N TYR A 114 9.41 -8.10 -22.05
CA TYR A 114 9.65 -6.92 -22.87
C TYR A 114 9.30 -7.20 -24.34
N ILE A 115 8.80 -6.17 -25.01
CA ILE A 115 8.64 -6.20 -26.46
C ILE A 115 9.99 -5.85 -27.06
N GLY A 116 10.70 -6.84 -27.60
CA GLY A 116 12.11 -6.73 -27.98
C GLY A 116 13.03 -7.14 -26.84
N ASN A 117 14.15 -6.44 -26.69
CA ASN A 117 15.12 -6.69 -25.62
C ASN A 117 15.00 -5.61 -24.53
N ASP A 118 15.18 -5.99 -23.25
CA ASP A 118 15.15 -5.03 -22.15
C ASP A 118 16.22 -3.92 -22.28
N TYR A 119 17.35 -4.24 -22.94
CA TYR A 119 18.47 -3.32 -23.11
C TYR A 119 18.40 -2.48 -24.40
N ASP A 120 17.39 -2.69 -25.24
CA ASP A 120 17.25 -1.92 -26.47
C ASP A 120 17.02 -0.44 -26.16
N ASN A 121 17.75 0.42 -26.90
CA ASN A 121 17.60 1.86 -26.79
C ASN A 121 16.28 2.35 -27.38
N GLY A 122 15.78 3.44 -26.83
CA GLY A 122 14.54 4.05 -27.27
C GLY A 122 13.31 3.51 -26.57
N PHE A 123 12.17 3.62 -27.23
CA PHE A 123 10.88 3.20 -26.70
C PHE A 123 10.66 1.69 -26.80
N SER A 124 10.21 1.10 -25.71
CA SER A 124 9.73 -0.28 -25.70
C SER A 124 8.57 -0.42 -24.70
N GLY A 125 7.70 -1.40 -24.97
CA GLY A 125 6.63 -1.79 -24.06
C GLY A 125 7.02 -3.04 -23.27
N TYR A 126 6.35 -3.24 -22.13
CA TYR A 126 6.47 -4.48 -21.37
C TYR A 126 5.16 -4.83 -20.66
N GLY A 127 5.00 -6.12 -20.39
CA GLY A 127 3.96 -6.65 -19.54
C GLY A 127 4.56 -7.48 -18.41
N GLY A 128 3.81 -7.73 -17.35
CA GLY A 128 4.32 -8.56 -16.27
C GLY A 128 3.20 -9.10 -15.38
N SER A 129 3.56 -10.11 -14.61
CA SER A 129 2.67 -10.69 -13.61
C SER A 129 3.46 -11.27 -12.45
N GLY A 130 2.83 -11.39 -11.30
CA GLY A 130 3.50 -11.95 -10.13
C GLY A 130 2.63 -11.93 -8.88
N LEU A 131 3.31 -12.12 -7.76
CA LEU A 131 2.70 -12.10 -6.43
C LEU A 131 2.92 -10.76 -5.75
N ILE A 132 2.01 -10.41 -4.87
CA ILE A 132 2.05 -9.19 -4.07
C ILE A 132 1.77 -9.51 -2.61
N ILE A 133 2.57 -8.94 -1.74
CA ILE A 133 2.40 -8.98 -0.28
C ILE A 133 2.30 -7.54 0.20
N ASN A 134 1.22 -7.24 0.93
CA ASN A 134 1.04 -5.96 1.59
C ASN A 134 1.03 -6.13 3.10
N ILE A 135 1.83 -5.33 3.79
CA ILE A 135 1.81 -5.22 5.24
C ILE A 135 1.38 -3.80 5.59
N GLY A 136 0.18 -3.67 6.14
CA GLY A 136 -0.42 -2.40 6.51
C GLY A 136 -0.33 -2.14 8.01
N GLN A 137 -0.32 -0.85 8.36
CA GLN A 137 -0.57 -0.38 9.71
C GLN A 137 -1.75 0.58 9.67
N VAL A 138 -2.73 0.34 10.52
CA VAL A 138 -3.87 1.22 10.76
C VAL A 138 -3.77 1.78 12.17
N VAL A 139 -3.92 3.09 12.26
CA VAL A 139 -4.04 3.80 13.54
C VAL A 139 -5.38 4.54 13.51
N LYS A 140 -6.27 4.19 14.41
CA LYS A 140 -7.59 4.81 14.56
C LYS A 140 -7.60 5.61 15.85
N SER A 141 -8.05 6.85 15.76
CA SER A 141 -8.29 7.72 16.92
C SER A 141 -9.68 8.34 16.81
N TYR A 142 -10.28 8.62 17.95
CA TYR A 142 -11.61 9.22 18.03
C TYR A 142 -11.51 10.60 18.64
N GLU A 143 -12.26 11.54 18.08
CA GLU A 143 -12.55 12.83 18.66
C GLU A 143 -14.06 12.98 18.74
N SER A 144 -14.57 13.28 19.90
CA SER A 144 -16.00 13.55 20.06
C SER A 144 -16.28 15.02 20.23
N ARG A 145 -17.42 15.42 19.75
CA ARG A 145 -17.95 16.76 19.96
C ARG A 145 -19.44 16.65 20.32
N ASP A 146 -19.81 17.18 21.46
CA ASP A 146 -21.22 17.42 21.78
C ASP A 146 -21.73 18.56 20.90
N VAL A 147 -22.68 18.25 20.02
CA VAL A 147 -23.28 19.22 19.09
C VAL A 147 -24.30 20.11 19.83
N THR A 148 -24.86 19.61 20.92
CA THR A 148 -25.87 20.33 21.71
C THR A 148 -25.28 21.16 22.82
N GLY A 149 -23.99 20.95 23.18
CA GLY A 149 -23.31 21.64 24.27
C GLY A 149 -23.83 21.28 25.67
N ALA A 150 -24.71 20.28 25.79
CA ALA A 150 -25.37 19.94 27.02
C ALA A 150 -24.58 18.98 27.92
N TYR A 151 -23.67 18.19 27.30
CA TYR A 151 -22.91 17.14 27.99
C TYR A 151 -21.46 17.07 27.54
N SER A 152 -20.55 16.81 28.50
CA SER A 152 -19.18 16.44 28.17
C SER A 152 -19.11 14.99 27.69
N TRP A 153 -18.08 14.66 26.89
CA TRP A 153 -17.83 13.29 26.43
C TRP A 153 -17.73 12.28 27.58
N GLU A 154 -17.07 12.67 28.66
CA GLU A 154 -16.89 11.85 29.85
C GLU A 154 -18.21 11.40 30.49
N GLN A 155 -19.31 12.16 30.28
CA GLN A 155 -20.63 11.82 30.79
C GLN A 155 -21.38 10.82 29.91
N THR A 156 -20.96 10.59 28.67
CA THR A 156 -21.66 9.71 27.74
C THR A 156 -21.13 8.28 27.69
N HIS A 157 -19.92 8.03 28.12
CA HIS A 157 -19.28 6.74 28.41
C HIS A 157 -19.34 5.66 27.32
N GLN A 158 -19.66 5.99 26.06
CA GLN A 158 -19.79 4.96 25.03
C GLN A 158 -18.48 4.60 24.32
N VAL A 159 -17.54 5.53 24.20
CA VAL A 159 -16.19 5.30 23.64
C VAL A 159 -15.23 6.29 24.26
N ASP A 160 -14.09 5.85 24.73
CA ASP A 160 -13.03 6.74 25.21
C ASP A 160 -12.37 7.46 24.02
N PRO A 161 -12.45 8.81 23.92
CA PRO A 161 -11.84 9.55 22.82
C PRO A 161 -10.31 9.48 22.83
N SER A 162 -9.70 9.11 23.94
CA SER A 162 -8.26 8.90 24.06
C SER A 162 -7.82 7.52 23.60
N GLU A 163 -8.75 6.61 23.32
CA GLU A 163 -8.40 5.27 22.88
C GLU A 163 -7.84 5.28 21.45
N ILE A 164 -6.58 4.93 21.34
CA ILE A 164 -5.90 4.78 20.06
C ILE A 164 -5.81 3.31 19.73
N ILE A 165 -6.61 2.88 18.75
CA ILE A 165 -6.58 1.52 18.24
C ILE A 165 -5.48 1.40 17.18
N LYS A 166 -4.54 0.48 17.40
CA LYS A 166 -3.48 0.16 16.44
C LYS A 166 -3.65 -1.27 15.96
N GLY A 167 -3.63 -1.47 14.66
CA GLY A 167 -3.69 -2.79 14.05
C GLY A 167 -2.68 -2.95 12.93
N ARG A 168 -2.23 -4.17 12.72
CA ARG A 168 -1.45 -4.57 11.54
C ARG A 168 -2.34 -5.40 10.64
N ILE A 169 -2.22 -5.15 9.35
CA ILE A 169 -2.99 -5.83 8.31
C ILE A 169 -2.01 -6.52 7.39
N PHE A 170 -2.27 -7.76 7.07
CA PHE A 170 -1.52 -8.55 6.11
C PHE A 170 -2.42 -8.92 4.94
N ASN A 171 -1.93 -8.72 3.72
CA ASN A 171 -2.62 -9.07 2.49
C ASN A 171 -1.66 -9.83 1.56
N LEU A 172 -2.21 -10.83 0.87
CA LEU A 172 -1.50 -11.61 -0.14
C LEU A 172 -2.35 -11.67 -1.40
N GLY A 173 -1.73 -11.51 -2.56
CA GLY A 173 -2.44 -11.56 -3.83
C GLY A 173 -1.53 -11.69 -5.03
N GLY A 174 -2.07 -11.33 -6.19
CA GLY A 174 -1.37 -11.28 -7.46
C GLY A 174 -1.54 -9.94 -8.15
N TYR A 175 -0.69 -9.69 -9.13
CA TYR A 175 -0.79 -8.51 -9.98
C TYR A 175 -0.57 -8.83 -11.45
N LEU A 176 -1.16 -8.00 -12.29
CA LEU A 176 -0.86 -7.89 -13.71
C LEU A 176 -0.38 -6.46 -13.98
N GLN A 177 0.68 -6.33 -14.75
CA GLN A 177 1.34 -5.06 -15.03
C GLN A 177 1.52 -4.85 -16.52
N GLY A 178 1.40 -3.61 -16.97
CA GLY A 178 1.77 -3.15 -18.29
C GLY A 178 2.45 -1.81 -18.22
N GLY A 179 3.43 -1.57 -19.08
CA GLY A 179 4.17 -0.30 -19.02
C GLY A 179 4.93 0.00 -20.31
N LEU A 180 5.44 1.20 -20.32
CA LEU A 180 6.32 1.74 -21.35
C LEU A 180 7.63 2.16 -20.72
N LYS A 181 8.71 2.00 -21.46
CA LYS A 181 10.02 2.49 -21.06
C LYS A 181 10.68 3.26 -22.20
N TYR A 182 11.59 4.15 -21.84
CA TYR A 182 12.47 4.84 -22.75
C TYR A 182 13.91 4.72 -22.24
N THR A 183 14.74 3.96 -22.95
CA THR A 183 16.14 3.72 -22.60
C THR A 183 17.05 4.71 -23.31
N MET A 184 17.78 5.49 -22.51
CA MET A 184 18.78 6.46 -22.96
C MET A 184 20.18 5.84 -22.81
N PRO A 185 20.98 5.75 -23.90
CA PRO A 185 22.32 5.22 -23.84
C PRO A 185 23.16 5.89 -22.74
N ALA A 186 23.88 5.10 -21.96
CA ALA A 186 24.79 5.51 -20.88
C ALA A 186 24.12 6.24 -19.68
N VAL A 187 22.87 6.67 -19.80
CA VAL A 187 22.16 7.39 -18.73
C VAL A 187 21.32 6.43 -17.89
N GLY A 188 20.45 5.67 -18.53
CA GLY A 188 19.52 4.75 -17.91
C GLY A 188 18.14 4.81 -18.56
N THR A 189 17.14 4.25 -17.91
CA THR A 189 15.80 4.04 -18.46
C THR A 189 14.76 4.75 -17.61
N ILE A 190 13.96 5.60 -18.22
CA ILE A 190 12.72 6.13 -17.63
C ILE A 190 11.60 5.15 -17.96
N TYR A 191 10.73 4.89 -16.99
CA TYR A 191 9.58 4.02 -17.20
C TYR A 191 8.31 4.60 -16.58
N ALA A 192 7.18 4.17 -17.14
CA ALA A 192 5.85 4.38 -16.59
C ALA A 192 5.06 3.08 -16.72
N ASP A 193 4.44 2.65 -15.65
CA ASP A 193 3.63 1.43 -15.64
C ASP A 193 2.31 1.60 -14.88
N VAL A 194 1.38 0.71 -15.22
CA VAL A 194 0.16 0.51 -14.49
C VAL A 194 0.05 -0.96 -14.12
N SER A 195 -0.30 -1.23 -12.88
CA SER A 195 -0.61 -2.59 -12.43
C SER A 195 -2.02 -2.67 -11.85
N LEU A 196 -2.69 -3.77 -12.17
CA LEU A 196 -3.94 -4.18 -11.56
C LEU A 196 -3.60 -5.23 -10.50
N ASN A 197 -3.93 -4.94 -9.26
CA ASN A 197 -3.59 -5.75 -8.11
C ASN A 197 -4.88 -6.35 -7.51
N TYR A 198 -4.86 -7.66 -7.28
CA TYR A 198 -5.96 -8.37 -6.65
C TYR A 198 -5.48 -9.15 -5.43
N LEU A 199 -6.05 -8.84 -4.27
CA LEU A 199 -5.70 -9.45 -2.99
C LEU A 199 -6.61 -10.66 -2.74
N LEU A 200 -6.06 -11.85 -2.79
CA LEU A 200 -6.75 -13.12 -2.52
C LEU A 200 -7.04 -13.29 -1.03
N LEU A 201 -6.03 -12.97 -0.18
CA LEU A 201 -6.18 -12.87 1.26
C LEU A 201 -6.11 -11.38 1.60
N ALA A 202 -7.25 -10.80 1.91
CA ALA A 202 -7.35 -9.39 2.23
C ALA A 202 -7.64 -9.21 3.73
N ASN A 203 -6.92 -8.26 4.33
CA ASN A 203 -7.23 -7.73 5.66
C ASN A 203 -7.10 -8.74 6.81
N PHE A 204 -6.15 -9.67 6.71
CA PHE A 204 -5.81 -10.52 7.84
C PHE A 204 -5.17 -9.66 8.94
N SER A 205 -5.88 -9.46 10.04
CA SER A 205 -5.46 -8.57 11.13
C SER A 205 -5.39 -9.30 12.46
N ASN A 206 -4.45 -8.91 13.28
CA ASN A 206 -4.34 -9.34 14.67
C ASN A 206 -5.33 -8.61 15.61
N ASN A 207 -6.04 -7.61 15.11
CA ASN A 207 -7.03 -6.83 15.86
C ASN A 207 -8.29 -6.66 15.02
N THR A 208 -9.41 -7.26 15.45
CA THR A 208 -10.69 -7.23 14.74
C THR A 208 -11.26 -5.81 14.61
N ALA A 209 -11.04 -4.94 15.59
CA ALA A 209 -11.48 -3.54 15.53
C ALA A 209 -10.70 -2.75 14.46
N ALA A 210 -9.43 -3.09 14.20
CA ALA A 210 -8.65 -2.53 13.11
C ALA A 210 -8.98 -3.19 11.78
N SER A 211 -9.50 -4.40 11.77
CA SER A 211 -9.78 -5.19 10.56
C SER A 211 -10.97 -4.68 9.74
N THR A 212 -11.81 -3.82 10.27
CA THR A 212 -12.96 -3.22 9.57
C THR A 212 -12.59 -2.05 8.66
N GLU A 213 -11.35 -1.59 8.69
CA GLU A 213 -10.90 -0.36 8.01
C GLU A 213 -9.97 -0.69 6.83
N PHE A 214 -10.51 -0.87 5.65
CA PHE A 214 -9.81 -1.68 4.67
C PHE A 214 -9.31 -1.05 3.40
N ILE A 215 -8.27 -1.76 2.87
CA ILE A 215 -7.93 -1.78 1.46
C ILE A 215 -9.00 -2.60 0.72
N SER A 216 -9.52 -2.04 -0.36
CA SER A 216 -10.24 -2.82 -1.35
C SER A 216 -9.34 -3.97 -1.85
N PRO A 217 -9.87 -5.18 -2.03
CA PRO A 217 -9.11 -6.29 -2.59
C PRO A 217 -8.63 -6.02 -4.02
N LEU A 218 -9.23 -5.07 -4.72
CA LEU A 218 -8.86 -4.68 -6.08
C LEU A 218 -8.42 -3.22 -6.10
N TYR A 219 -7.22 -2.96 -6.64
CA TYR A 219 -6.73 -1.60 -6.83
C TYR A 219 -5.76 -1.48 -8.01
N PHE A 220 -5.68 -0.30 -8.57
CA PHE A 220 -4.64 0.07 -9.54
C PHE A 220 -3.45 0.72 -8.83
N ASN A 221 -2.25 0.43 -9.35
CA ASN A 221 -1.04 1.18 -9.04
C ASN A 221 -0.53 1.80 -10.34
N PHE A 222 -0.30 3.10 -10.33
CA PHE A 222 0.35 3.87 -11.40
C PHE A 222 1.74 4.23 -10.91
N ALA A 223 2.77 3.85 -11.62
CA ALA A 223 4.14 4.09 -11.23
C ALA A 223 4.92 4.79 -12.34
N VAL A 224 5.80 5.70 -11.94
CA VAL A 224 6.80 6.32 -12.79
C VAL A 224 8.14 6.29 -12.08
N GLY A 225 9.22 6.07 -12.81
CA GLY A 225 10.53 6.01 -12.20
C GLY A 225 11.67 5.95 -13.20
N PHE A 226 12.83 5.71 -12.62
CA PHE A 226 14.08 5.60 -13.35
C PHE A 226 14.78 4.31 -12.91
N LYS A 227 15.39 3.61 -13.86
CA LYS A 227 16.27 2.47 -13.59
C LYS A 227 17.61 2.63 -14.28
N LYS A 228 18.63 2.03 -13.70
CA LYS A 228 19.96 1.94 -14.25
C LYS A 228 20.40 0.48 -14.35
N ASP A 229 20.91 0.12 -15.50
CA ASP A 229 21.47 -1.20 -15.75
C ASP A 229 22.93 -1.23 -15.31
N ILE A 230 23.34 -2.32 -14.66
CA ILE A 230 24.73 -2.64 -14.32
C ILE A 230 25.13 -3.85 -15.13
N TYR A 231 26.19 -3.69 -15.92
CA TYR A 231 26.75 -4.69 -16.82
C TYR A 231 28.00 -5.33 -16.21
#